data_181b409ececab6a482f7151a5cf51a3c
#
_entry.id   181b409ececab6a482f7151a5cf51a3c
#
_cell.length_a   1.000
_cell.length_b   1.000
_cell.length_c   1.000
_cell.angle_alpha   90.00
_cell.angle_beta   90.00
_cell.angle_gamma   90.00
#
_symmetry.space_group_name_H-M   'P 1'
#
loop_
_entity.id
_entity.type
_entity.pdbx_description
1 polymer ?
#
loop_
_entity_poly.entity_id
_entity_poly.type
_entity_poly.pdbx_seq_one_letter_code
_entity_poly.pdbx_strand_id
1 'polypeptide(L)'
;EILSGLVGSEMCIRDRRTLRDLVNPKIEKIRIDSRETFQKTTQFVGELMPEIADRLEHYPGERPIFDLYGVEDEIQRALERKVPLKSGGYLVVDPAEAMTTIDVNTGAFVGHRNLEETIFKTNLEAATAIARQLRLRNIGGIIIIDFIDMEDEDHQRQVLRTLEKQLERDHAKTNIIGITELGLVQMTRKRTRESLEQVLCEPCLACQGRGKLKTPETICYEIFREILREARAYQAEGYRVLANQKVVDRLLDEESGNVAELEAFIGRTIRSVSYTHLRAHETRED
;
A
#
# COMPACT_ATOMS: atom_id res chain seq x y z
N GLU A 1 5.11 -8.64 -13.66
CA GLU A 1 5.07 -10.13 -13.77
C GLU A 1 3.65 -10.69 -13.96
N ILE A 2 2.60 -9.99 -13.54
CA ILE A 2 1.21 -10.36 -13.90
C ILE A 2 1.01 -10.20 -15.42
N LEU A 3 1.69 -9.25 -16.04
CA LEU A 3 1.63 -9.04 -17.50
C LEU A 3 2.67 -9.87 -18.29
N SER A 4 3.78 -10.28 -17.69
CA SER A 4 4.77 -11.13 -18.37
C SER A 4 4.35 -12.61 -18.48
N GLY A 5 3.31 -13.02 -17.77
CA GLY A 5 2.68 -14.32 -17.89
C GLY A 5 1.89 -14.55 -19.19
N LEU A 6 1.79 -13.56 -20.07
CA LEU A 6 1.02 -13.66 -21.31
C LEU A 6 1.74 -14.40 -22.43
N VAL A 7 2.99 -14.81 -22.28
CA VAL A 7 3.76 -15.49 -23.33
C VAL A 7 4.56 -16.65 -22.76
N GLY A 8 4.13 -17.89 -23.04
CA GLY A 8 4.96 -19.09 -22.93
C GLY A 8 4.58 -20.12 -21.85
N SER A 9 5.32 -21.21 -21.81
CA SER A 9 5.12 -22.40 -20.97
C SER A 9 5.05 -22.14 -19.44
N GLU A 10 5.60 -21.04 -18.97
CA GLU A 10 5.56 -20.66 -17.54
C GLU A 10 4.16 -20.29 -17.06
N MET A 11 3.34 -19.68 -17.90
CA MET A 11 1.94 -19.36 -17.60
C MET A 11 1.13 -20.60 -17.25
N CYS A 12 1.33 -21.67 -18.00
CA CYS A 12 0.65 -22.95 -17.76
C CYS A 12 1.02 -23.57 -16.40
N ILE A 13 2.22 -23.33 -15.89
CA ILE A 13 2.66 -23.84 -14.57
C ILE A 13 1.99 -23.04 -13.43
N ARG A 14 1.85 -21.72 -13.58
CA ARG A 14 1.17 -20.86 -12.58
C ARG A 14 -0.32 -21.18 -12.53
N ASP A 15 -0.98 -21.33 -13.66
CA ASP A 15 -2.40 -21.67 -13.75
C ASP A 15 -2.69 -23.03 -13.11
N ARG A 16 -1.85 -24.03 -13.37
CA ARG A 16 -1.94 -25.36 -12.76
C ARG A 16 -1.79 -25.32 -11.24
N ARG A 17 -0.82 -24.51 -10.73
CA ARG A 17 -0.64 -24.32 -9.28
C ARG A 17 -1.84 -23.62 -8.67
N THR A 18 -2.37 -22.60 -9.33
CA THR A 18 -3.55 -21.86 -8.88
C THR A 18 -4.75 -22.79 -8.74
N LEU A 19 -5.02 -23.63 -9.73
CA LEU A 19 -6.10 -24.62 -9.66
C LEU A 19 -5.89 -25.60 -8.51
N ARG A 20 -4.69 -26.18 -8.40
CA ARG A 20 -4.38 -27.16 -7.34
C ARG A 20 -4.49 -26.56 -5.94
N ASP A 21 -4.00 -25.34 -5.75
CA ASP A 21 -3.80 -24.74 -4.42
C ASP A 21 -5.00 -23.93 -3.96
N LEU A 22 -5.82 -23.38 -4.87
CA LEU A 22 -6.94 -22.48 -4.54
C LEU A 22 -8.31 -23.10 -4.72
N VAL A 23 -8.45 -24.11 -5.59
CA VAL A 23 -9.77 -24.72 -5.81
C VAL A 23 -10.17 -25.55 -4.60
N ASN A 24 -11.34 -25.26 -4.10
CA ASN A 24 -11.97 -25.96 -2.99
C ASN A 24 -13.45 -26.26 -3.31
N PRO A 25 -14.15 -27.10 -2.54
CA PRO A 25 -15.55 -27.45 -2.80
C PRO A 25 -16.53 -26.27 -2.85
N LYS A 26 -16.16 -25.12 -2.29
CA LYS A 26 -17.01 -23.91 -2.25
C LYS A 26 -16.92 -23.07 -3.53
N ILE A 27 -15.96 -23.35 -4.43
CA ILE A 27 -15.85 -22.65 -5.71
C ILE A 27 -16.86 -23.23 -6.68
N GLU A 28 -17.78 -22.39 -7.12
CA GLU A 28 -18.86 -22.78 -8.04
C GLU A 28 -18.42 -22.71 -9.49
N LYS A 29 -17.61 -21.70 -9.86
CA LYS A 29 -17.22 -21.44 -11.25
C LYS A 29 -15.80 -20.92 -11.35
N ILE A 30 -15.11 -21.36 -12.40
CA ILE A 30 -13.76 -20.91 -12.80
C ILE A 30 -13.87 -20.41 -14.24
N ARG A 31 -13.75 -19.10 -14.43
CA ARG A 31 -13.88 -18.44 -15.73
C ARG A 31 -12.52 -18.03 -16.27
N ILE A 32 -12.29 -18.31 -17.53
CA ILE A 32 -11.04 -18.02 -18.25
C ILE A 32 -11.41 -17.32 -19.55
N ASP A 33 -10.85 -16.14 -19.80
CA ASP A 33 -11.09 -15.33 -20.99
C ASP A 33 -10.21 -15.72 -22.18
N SER A 34 -8.98 -16.17 -21.93
CA SER A 34 -8.09 -16.68 -22.97
C SER A 34 -8.54 -18.06 -23.44
N ARG A 35 -8.91 -18.17 -24.71
CA ARG A 35 -9.34 -19.43 -25.35
C ARG A 35 -8.22 -20.49 -25.30
N GLU A 36 -6.97 -20.07 -25.51
CA GLU A 36 -5.82 -20.98 -25.47
C GLU A 36 -5.59 -21.51 -24.05
N THR A 37 -5.62 -20.62 -23.05
CA THR A 37 -5.48 -21.01 -21.64
C THR A 37 -6.63 -21.90 -21.19
N PHE A 38 -7.86 -21.58 -21.62
CA PHE A 38 -9.02 -22.42 -21.32
C PHE A 38 -8.86 -23.85 -21.86
N GLN A 39 -8.43 -24.03 -23.12
CA GLN A 39 -8.20 -25.36 -23.71
C GLN A 39 -7.13 -26.15 -22.95
N LYS A 40 -5.97 -25.52 -22.64
CA LYS A 40 -4.89 -26.15 -21.86
C LYS A 40 -5.35 -26.51 -20.45
N THR A 41 -6.15 -25.64 -19.82
CA THR A 41 -6.70 -25.87 -18.49
C THR A 41 -7.71 -27.00 -18.49
N THR A 42 -8.59 -27.06 -19.48
CA THR A 42 -9.59 -28.15 -19.62
C THR A 42 -8.93 -29.49 -19.77
N GLN A 43 -7.88 -29.59 -20.61
CA GLN A 43 -7.12 -30.84 -20.74
C GLN A 43 -6.47 -31.23 -19.40
N PHE A 44 -5.79 -30.30 -18.72
CA PHE A 44 -5.13 -30.57 -17.44
C PHE A 44 -6.11 -31.01 -16.35
N VAL A 45 -7.27 -30.34 -16.25
CA VAL A 45 -8.32 -30.69 -15.30
C VAL A 45 -8.94 -32.05 -15.62
N GLY A 46 -9.21 -32.35 -16.90
CA GLY A 46 -9.73 -33.63 -17.30
C GLY A 46 -8.82 -34.82 -16.96
N GLU A 47 -7.49 -34.59 -16.99
CA GLU A 47 -6.49 -35.64 -16.66
C GLU A 47 -6.26 -35.81 -15.14
N LEU A 48 -6.24 -34.70 -14.37
CA LEU A 48 -5.76 -34.73 -12.99
C LEU A 48 -6.81 -34.35 -11.92
N MET A 49 -7.88 -33.65 -12.31
CA MET A 49 -8.90 -33.11 -11.39
C MET A 49 -10.30 -33.14 -12.01
N PRO A 50 -10.79 -34.31 -12.48
CA PRO A 50 -12.05 -34.42 -13.23
C PRO A 50 -13.27 -33.91 -12.45
N GLU A 51 -13.20 -33.89 -11.11
CA GLU A 51 -14.26 -33.41 -10.22
C GLU A 51 -14.55 -31.92 -10.34
N ILE A 52 -13.66 -31.12 -10.93
CA ILE A 52 -13.85 -29.69 -11.14
C ILE A 52 -14.08 -29.31 -12.60
N ALA A 53 -14.10 -30.26 -13.51
CA ALA A 53 -14.23 -30.00 -14.94
C ALA A 53 -15.51 -29.27 -15.30
N ASP A 54 -16.63 -29.59 -14.65
CA ASP A 54 -17.94 -28.97 -14.86
C ASP A 54 -17.99 -27.50 -14.37
N ARG A 55 -16.99 -27.06 -13.60
CA ARG A 55 -16.91 -25.68 -13.08
C ARG A 55 -16.12 -24.74 -13.98
N LEU A 56 -15.45 -25.30 -15.02
CA LEU A 56 -14.67 -24.51 -15.96
C LEU A 56 -15.60 -23.91 -17.03
N GLU A 57 -15.52 -22.60 -17.19
CA GLU A 57 -16.26 -21.86 -18.22
C GLU A 57 -15.31 -20.97 -19.03
N HIS A 58 -15.40 -21.03 -20.36
CA HIS A 58 -14.78 -20.03 -21.21
C HIS A 58 -15.62 -18.75 -21.20
N TYR A 59 -14.96 -17.59 -21.03
CA TYR A 59 -15.59 -16.30 -21.07
C TYR A 59 -15.30 -15.63 -22.44
N PRO A 60 -16.27 -15.58 -23.36
CA PRO A 60 -16.06 -15.04 -24.70
C PRO A 60 -16.42 -13.55 -24.82
N GLY A 61 -16.71 -12.84 -23.72
CA GLY A 61 -17.16 -11.45 -23.73
C GLY A 61 -16.07 -10.49 -24.19
N GLU A 62 -16.47 -9.39 -24.83
CA GLU A 62 -15.55 -8.31 -25.25
C GLU A 62 -15.04 -7.48 -24.08
N ARG A 63 -15.83 -7.36 -23.00
CA ARG A 63 -15.42 -6.63 -21.80
C ARG A 63 -14.41 -7.46 -21.01
N PRO A 64 -13.26 -6.89 -20.59
CA PRO A 64 -12.31 -7.60 -19.76
C PRO A 64 -12.96 -8.24 -18.53
N ILE A 65 -12.59 -9.49 -18.22
CA ILE A 65 -13.23 -10.24 -17.14
C ILE A 65 -12.98 -9.60 -15.77
N PHE A 66 -11.85 -8.94 -15.57
CA PHE A 66 -11.54 -8.25 -14.32
C PHE A 66 -12.41 -7.01 -14.12
N ASP A 67 -12.71 -6.27 -15.19
CA ASP A 67 -13.63 -5.13 -15.15
C ASP A 67 -15.06 -5.59 -14.85
N LEU A 68 -15.45 -6.74 -15.41
CA LEU A 68 -16.80 -7.29 -15.19
C LEU A 68 -17.06 -7.58 -13.70
N TYR A 69 -16.05 -8.01 -12.98
CA TYR A 69 -16.14 -8.34 -11.55
C TYR A 69 -15.57 -7.26 -10.63
N GLY A 70 -15.17 -6.10 -11.15
CA GLY A 70 -14.58 -5.01 -10.36
C GLY A 70 -13.28 -5.38 -9.67
N VAL A 71 -12.50 -6.31 -10.25
CA VAL A 71 -11.24 -6.80 -9.66
C VAL A 71 -10.18 -5.72 -9.69
N GLU A 72 -10.09 -4.95 -10.78
CA GLU A 72 -9.14 -3.84 -10.91
C GLU A 72 -9.37 -2.78 -9.82
N ASP A 73 -10.63 -2.38 -9.59
CA ASP A 73 -10.99 -1.43 -8.54
C ASP A 73 -10.63 -1.96 -7.15
N GLU A 74 -10.81 -3.26 -6.92
CA GLU A 74 -10.47 -3.88 -5.64
C GLU A 74 -8.96 -3.96 -5.43
N ILE A 75 -8.18 -4.19 -6.49
CA ILE A 75 -6.71 -4.15 -6.45
C ILE A 75 -6.25 -2.73 -6.11
N GLN A 76 -6.79 -1.69 -6.78
CA GLN A 76 -6.44 -0.30 -6.49
C GLN A 76 -6.74 0.07 -5.03
N ARG A 77 -7.94 -0.27 -4.53
CA ARG A 77 -8.29 -0.06 -3.12
C ARG A 77 -7.39 -0.83 -2.16
N ALA A 78 -6.91 -2.00 -2.56
CA ALA A 78 -5.99 -2.80 -1.75
C ALA A 78 -4.57 -2.21 -1.68
N LEU A 79 -4.21 -1.27 -2.55
CA LEU A 79 -2.96 -0.51 -2.47
C LEU A 79 -3.08 0.76 -1.63
N GLU A 80 -4.30 1.19 -1.31
CA GLU A 80 -4.52 2.36 -0.46
C GLU A 80 -4.19 2.05 1.01
N ARG A 81 -3.57 3.00 1.69
CA ARG A 81 -3.28 2.90 3.13
C ARG A 81 -4.55 2.85 3.98
N LYS A 82 -5.60 3.57 3.56
CA LYS A 82 -6.86 3.72 4.28
C LYS A 82 -7.95 2.83 3.69
N VAL A 83 -8.62 2.05 4.55
CA VAL A 83 -9.72 1.15 4.18
C VAL A 83 -11.01 1.63 4.84
N PRO A 84 -11.99 2.12 4.08
CA PRO A 84 -13.25 2.57 4.66
C PRO A 84 -14.09 1.38 5.17
N LEU A 85 -14.79 1.60 6.29
CA LEU A 85 -15.76 0.68 6.86
C LEU A 85 -17.19 1.17 6.57
N LYS A 86 -18.16 0.27 6.54
CA LYS A 86 -19.57 0.60 6.28
C LYS A 86 -20.17 1.44 7.40
N SER A 87 -19.69 1.28 8.63
CA SER A 87 -20.06 2.08 9.81
C SER A 87 -19.64 3.55 9.72
N GLY A 88 -18.85 3.93 8.69
CA GLY A 88 -18.26 5.26 8.55
C GLY A 88 -16.88 5.39 9.19
N GLY A 89 -16.42 4.38 9.93
CA GLY A 89 -15.05 4.25 10.40
C GLY A 89 -14.08 3.86 9.28
N TYR A 90 -12.82 3.65 9.62
CA TYR A 90 -11.81 3.20 8.67
C TYR A 90 -10.64 2.52 9.37
N LEU A 91 -9.95 1.66 8.62
CA LEU A 91 -8.68 1.08 9.01
C LEU A 91 -7.54 1.89 8.38
N VAL A 92 -6.43 1.97 9.07
CA VAL A 92 -5.13 2.41 8.53
C VAL A 92 -4.19 1.23 8.57
N VAL A 93 -3.69 0.81 7.42
CA VAL A 93 -2.78 -0.34 7.31
C VAL A 93 -1.40 0.17 6.94
N ASP A 94 -0.44 0.02 7.85
CA ASP A 94 0.93 0.50 7.71
C ASP A 94 1.92 -0.66 7.74
N PRO A 95 2.37 -1.15 6.59
CA PRO A 95 3.45 -2.10 6.52
C PRO A 95 4.79 -1.40 6.84
N ALA A 96 5.48 -1.90 7.87
CA ALA A 96 6.84 -1.51 8.18
C ALA A 96 7.80 -2.67 7.87
N GLU A 97 9.11 -2.44 8.01
CA GLU A 97 10.13 -3.44 7.70
C GLU A 97 9.98 -4.72 8.55
N ALA A 98 9.72 -4.59 9.84
CA ALA A 98 9.65 -5.70 10.79
C ALA A 98 8.24 -6.23 11.02
N MET A 99 7.22 -5.39 10.94
CA MET A 99 5.85 -5.73 11.27
C MET A 99 4.85 -4.87 10.49
N THR A 100 3.59 -5.28 10.48
CA THR A 100 2.49 -4.45 9.97
C THR A 100 1.64 -3.98 11.15
N THR A 101 1.34 -2.70 11.19
CA THR A 101 0.39 -2.13 12.15
C THR A 101 -0.93 -1.84 11.47
N ILE A 102 -2.03 -2.09 12.16
CA ILE A 102 -3.39 -1.82 11.71
C ILE A 102 -4.09 -1.06 12.80
N ASP A 103 -4.48 0.18 12.50
CA ASP A 103 -5.18 1.08 13.41
C ASP A 103 -6.65 1.22 12.99
N VAL A 104 -7.56 1.17 13.95
CA VAL A 104 -9.01 1.25 13.74
C VAL A 104 -9.53 2.59 14.23
N ASN A 105 -10.21 3.32 13.35
CA ASN A 105 -10.75 4.64 13.64
C ASN A 105 -12.27 4.69 13.45
N THR A 106 -13.00 5.38 14.35
CA THR A 106 -14.47 5.58 14.25
C THR A 106 -14.89 6.51 13.10
N GLY A 107 -13.98 7.34 12.57
CA GLY A 107 -14.33 8.40 11.64
C GLY A 107 -15.04 9.58 12.30
N ALA A 108 -15.78 10.36 11.50
CA ALA A 108 -16.44 11.59 11.96
C ALA A 108 -17.78 11.34 12.69
N PHE A 109 -18.31 10.13 12.64
CA PHE A 109 -19.66 9.81 13.15
C PHE A 109 -19.59 9.19 14.55
N VAL A 110 -19.52 10.02 15.57
CA VAL A 110 -19.67 9.60 16.97
C VAL A 110 -21.06 10.01 17.45
N GLY A 111 -22.01 9.07 17.41
CA GLY A 111 -23.34 9.28 17.97
C GLY A 111 -23.26 9.42 19.49
N HIS A 112 -23.60 10.58 20.01
CA HIS A 112 -23.47 10.91 21.45
C HIS A 112 -24.29 10.06 22.42
N ARG A 113 -25.24 9.24 21.97
CA ARG A 113 -26.14 8.49 22.86
C ARG A 113 -25.75 7.05 23.13
N ASN A 114 -24.93 6.40 22.27
CA ASN A 114 -24.47 5.02 22.43
C ASN A 114 -23.04 4.88 21.89
N LEU A 115 -22.10 5.65 22.46
CA LEU A 115 -20.70 5.64 22.01
C LEU A 115 -20.11 4.23 22.07
N GLU A 116 -20.29 3.54 23.18
CA GLU A 116 -19.74 2.19 23.41
C GLU A 116 -20.30 1.16 22.42
N GLU A 117 -21.62 1.17 22.17
CA GLU A 117 -22.23 0.29 21.17
C GLU A 117 -21.74 0.58 19.75
N THR A 118 -21.49 1.86 19.44
CA THR A 118 -20.94 2.27 18.14
C THR A 118 -19.50 1.78 17.98
N ILE A 119 -18.66 1.93 19.01
CA ILE A 119 -17.30 1.41 19.08
C ILE A 119 -17.30 -0.10 18.88
N PHE A 120 -18.11 -0.81 19.64
CA PHE A 120 -18.21 -2.27 19.53
C PHE A 120 -18.61 -2.74 18.12
N LYS A 121 -19.62 -2.13 17.49
CA LYS A 121 -20.02 -2.43 16.11
C LYS A 121 -18.92 -2.13 15.11
N THR A 122 -18.23 -1.00 15.27
CA THR A 122 -17.10 -0.62 14.41
C THR A 122 -15.96 -1.62 14.55
N ASN A 123 -15.62 -2.05 15.77
CA ASN A 123 -14.57 -3.04 16.00
C ASN A 123 -14.94 -4.44 15.45
N LEU A 124 -16.20 -4.86 15.52
CA LEU A 124 -16.66 -6.11 14.90
C LEU A 124 -16.53 -6.07 13.36
N GLU A 125 -16.90 -4.94 12.77
CA GLU A 125 -16.74 -4.73 11.34
C GLU A 125 -15.25 -4.69 10.95
N ALA A 126 -14.45 -3.97 11.75
CA ALA A 126 -13.00 -3.88 11.59
C ALA A 126 -12.34 -5.27 11.61
N ALA A 127 -12.68 -6.13 12.57
CA ALA A 127 -12.16 -7.50 12.67
C ALA A 127 -12.42 -8.30 11.38
N THR A 128 -13.61 -8.15 10.79
CA THR A 128 -13.97 -8.80 9.53
C THR A 128 -13.18 -8.22 8.35
N ALA A 129 -13.06 -6.89 8.29
CA ALA A 129 -12.34 -6.18 7.25
C ALA A 129 -10.82 -6.46 7.32
N ILE A 130 -10.24 -6.50 8.52
CA ILE A 130 -8.82 -6.83 8.74
C ILE A 130 -8.50 -8.21 8.18
N ALA A 131 -9.25 -9.23 8.55
CA ALA A 131 -9.03 -10.59 8.05
C ALA A 131 -9.11 -10.66 6.50
N ARG A 132 -10.01 -9.87 5.88
CA ARG A 132 -10.09 -9.74 4.41
C ARG A 132 -8.86 -9.04 3.85
N GLN A 133 -8.42 -7.92 4.43
CA GLN A 133 -7.26 -7.17 3.95
C GLN A 133 -5.95 -7.95 4.07
N LEU A 134 -5.76 -8.72 5.13
CA LEU A 134 -4.60 -9.59 5.30
C LEU A 134 -4.49 -10.61 4.15
N ARG A 135 -5.60 -11.20 3.72
CA ARG A 135 -5.64 -12.13 2.58
C ARG A 135 -5.43 -11.42 1.25
N LEU A 136 -6.16 -10.31 1.02
CA LEU A 136 -6.16 -9.57 -0.25
C LEU A 136 -4.78 -8.98 -0.54
N ARG A 137 -4.15 -8.36 0.45
CA ARG A 137 -2.81 -7.76 0.35
C ARG A 137 -1.69 -8.77 0.55
N ASN A 138 -2.01 -10.02 0.91
CA ASN A 138 -1.07 -11.06 1.31
C ASN A 138 -0.05 -10.59 2.36
N ILE A 139 -0.54 -9.86 3.37
CA ILE A 139 0.27 -9.39 4.49
C ILE A 139 0.65 -10.58 5.37
N GLY A 140 1.92 -10.70 5.72
CA GLY A 140 2.44 -11.76 6.59
C GLY A 140 3.55 -11.28 7.50
N GLY A 141 3.90 -12.08 8.49
CA GLY A 141 4.84 -11.76 9.55
C GLY A 141 4.13 -11.38 10.83
N ILE A 142 4.71 -10.48 11.61
CA ILE A 142 4.12 -9.93 12.84
C ILE A 142 3.09 -8.86 12.46
N ILE A 143 1.92 -8.91 13.06
CA ILE A 143 0.83 -7.98 12.83
C ILE A 143 0.33 -7.51 14.19
N ILE A 144 0.27 -6.19 14.36
CA ILE A 144 -0.26 -5.53 15.56
C ILE A 144 -1.52 -4.78 15.15
N ILE A 145 -2.61 -5.03 15.86
CA ILE A 145 -3.89 -4.40 15.59
C ILE A 145 -4.27 -3.57 16.81
N ASP A 146 -4.57 -2.30 16.55
CA ASP A 146 -5.06 -1.34 17.53
C ASP A 146 -6.57 -1.15 17.28
N PHE A 147 -7.38 -1.82 18.11
CA PHE A 147 -8.84 -1.64 18.11
C PHE A 147 -9.19 -0.41 18.94
N ILE A 148 -10.32 0.22 18.61
CA ILE A 148 -10.85 1.30 19.42
C ILE A 148 -11.10 0.78 20.84
N ASP A 149 -10.67 1.52 21.85
CA ASP A 149 -10.80 1.13 23.25
C ASP A 149 -12.24 0.79 23.63
N MET A 150 -12.42 -0.34 24.31
CA MET A 150 -13.69 -0.84 24.82
C MET A 150 -13.55 -1.07 26.32
N GLU A 151 -14.49 -0.55 27.11
CA GLU A 151 -14.52 -0.75 28.57
C GLU A 151 -15.03 -2.15 28.94
N ASP A 152 -15.95 -2.71 28.14
CA ASP A 152 -16.56 -4.01 28.38
C ASP A 152 -15.67 -5.15 27.87
N GLU A 153 -15.21 -6.01 28.81
CA GLU A 153 -14.40 -7.20 28.48
C GLU A 153 -15.16 -8.22 27.61
N ASP A 154 -16.50 -8.28 27.69
CA ASP A 154 -17.30 -9.15 26.85
C ASP A 154 -17.29 -8.69 25.41
N HIS A 155 -17.32 -7.39 25.17
CA HIS A 155 -17.16 -6.80 23.85
C HIS A 155 -15.77 -7.11 23.28
N GLN A 156 -14.70 -6.93 24.06
CA GLN A 156 -13.34 -7.27 23.64
C GLN A 156 -13.23 -8.74 23.22
N ARG A 157 -13.77 -9.65 24.05
CA ARG A 157 -13.80 -11.10 23.76
C ARG A 157 -14.57 -11.43 22.47
N GLN A 158 -15.69 -10.75 22.21
CA GLN A 158 -16.49 -10.97 21.01
C GLN A 158 -15.77 -10.48 19.74
N VAL A 159 -15.06 -9.34 19.81
CA VAL A 159 -14.25 -8.80 18.70
C VAL A 159 -13.13 -9.79 18.36
N LEU A 160 -12.41 -10.32 19.36
CA LEU A 160 -11.36 -11.31 19.14
C LEU A 160 -11.91 -12.61 18.53
N ARG A 161 -12.99 -13.15 19.06
CA ARG A 161 -13.63 -14.34 18.48
C ARG A 161 -14.07 -14.12 17.04
N THR A 162 -14.52 -12.91 16.71
CA THR A 162 -14.89 -12.56 15.34
C THR A 162 -13.68 -12.55 14.44
N LEU A 163 -12.56 -11.96 14.89
CA LEU A 163 -11.29 -11.97 14.15
C LEU A 163 -10.80 -13.40 13.92
N GLU A 164 -10.75 -14.24 14.98
CA GLU A 164 -10.35 -15.65 14.88
C GLU A 164 -11.20 -16.41 13.87
N LYS A 165 -12.53 -16.32 13.96
CA LYS A 165 -13.46 -16.98 13.04
C LYS A 165 -13.28 -16.54 11.58
N GLN A 166 -12.95 -15.26 11.34
CA GLN A 166 -12.69 -14.79 9.99
C GLN A 166 -11.32 -15.25 9.45
N LEU A 167 -10.34 -15.41 10.34
CA LEU A 167 -9.03 -15.95 10.00
C LEU A 167 -9.03 -17.46 9.73
N GLU A 168 -9.96 -18.24 10.27
CA GLU A 168 -10.15 -19.66 9.93
C GLU A 168 -10.39 -19.89 8.43
N ARG A 169 -10.86 -18.87 7.72
CA ARG A 169 -11.04 -18.91 6.26
C ARG A 169 -9.76 -18.66 5.47
N ASP A 170 -8.67 -18.34 6.15
CA ASP A 170 -7.38 -18.07 5.52
C ASP A 170 -6.62 -19.38 5.27
N HIS A 171 -6.05 -19.53 4.08
CA HIS A 171 -5.17 -20.67 3.77
C HIS A 171 -3.80 -20.55 4.45
N ALA A 172 -3.38 -19.34 4.82
CA ALA A 172 -2.14 -19.13 5.54
C ALA A 172 -2.33 -19.42 7.03
N LYS A 173 -1.37 -20.09 7.66
CA LYS A 173 -1.39 -20.34 9.09
C LYS A 173 -1.31 -19.01 9.85
N THR A 174 -2.32 -18.74 10.66
CA THR A 174 -2.40 -17.57 11.55
C THR A 174 -2.36 -18.03 13.01
N ASN A 175 -1.83 -17.18 13.87
CA ASN A 175 -1.82 -17.39 15.32
C ASN A 175 -2.04 -16.06 16.02
N ILE A 176 -3.13 -15.93 16.78
CA ILE A 176 -3.38 -14.79 17.68
C ILE A 176 -2.73 -15.12 19.01
N ILE A 177 -1.84 -14.24 19.46
CA ILE A 177 -1.09 -14.43 20.72
C ILE A 177 -1.93 -13.95 21.90
N GLY A 178 -2.72 -12.89 21.70
CA GLY A 178 -3.61 -12.32 22.71
C GLY A 178 -3.65 -10.79 22.65
N ILE A 179 -4.27 -10.18 23.66
CA ILE A 179 -4.29 -8.74 23.89
C ILE A 179 -3.14 -8.39 24.86
N THR A 180 -2.42 -7.34 24.56
CA THR A 180 -1.40 -6.78 25.43
C THR A 180 -2.02 -5.96 26.56
N GLU A 181 -1.21 -5.60 27.57
CA GLU A 181 -1.62 -4.66 28.63
C GLU A 181 -2.03 -3.28 28.08
N LEU A 182 -1.58 -2.94 26.89
CA LEU A 182 -1.91 -1.69 26.17
C LEU A 182 -3.20 -1.82 25.30
N GLY A 183 -3.91 -2.94 25.36
CA GLY A 183 -5.12 -3.15 24.53
C GLY A 183 -4.84 -3.60 23.09
N LEU A 184 -3.57 -3.76 22.69
CA LEU A 184 -3.20 -4.13 21.32
C LEU A 184 -3.35 -5.64 21.09
N VAL A 185 -3.92 -6.04 19.96
CA VAL A 185 -3.98 -7.45 19.55
C VAL A 185 -2.71 -7.80 18.78
N GLN A 186 -2.01 -8.82 19.27
CA GLN A 186 -0.81 -9.36 18.64
C GLN A 186 -1.14 -10.65 17.89
N MET A 187 -0.75 -10.70 16.62
CA MET A 187 -0.88 -11.92 15.83
C MET A 187 0.30 -12.14 14.89
N THR A 188 0.42 -13.37 14.42
CA THR A 188 1.35 -13.73 13.35
C THR A 188 0.60 -14.41 12.22
N ARG A 189 1.04 -14.14 10.98
CA ARG A 189 0.54 -14.81 9.78
C ARG A 189 1.72 -15.30 8.95
N LYS A 190 1.71 -16.58 8.58
CA LYS A 190 2.80 -17.15 7.78
C LYS A 190 2.88 -16.46 6.42
N ARG A 191 4.05 -15.94 6.07
CA ARG A 191 4.31 -15.41 4.72
C ARG A 191 4.33 -16.57 3.73
N THR A 192 3.43 -16.54 2.75
CA THR A 192 3.34 -17.57 1.70
C THR A 192 3.91 -17.07 0.38
N ARG A 193 3.81 -15.78 0.12
CA ARG A 193 4.28 -15.05 -1.08
C ARG A 193 4.64 -13.62 -0.69
N GLU A 194 5.17 -12.87 -1.64
CA GLU A 194 5.32 -11.41 -1.52
C GLU A 194 3.97 -10.72 -1.36
N SER A 195 3.95 -9.58 -0.68
CA SER A 195 2.73 -8.79 -0.53
C SER A 195 2.32 -8.15 -1.86
N LEU A 196 1.03 -7.80 -1.99
CA LEU A 196 0.50 -7.14 -3.19
C LEU A 196 1.28 -5.87 -3.53
N GLU A 197 1.62 -5.07 -2.52
CA GLU A 197 2.40 -3.84 -2.67
C GLU A 197 3.81 -4.12 -3.22
N GLN A 198 4.51 -5.15 -2.71
CA GLN A 198 5.84 -5.53 -3.19
C GLN A 198 5.84 -6.01 -4.64
N VAL A 199 4.72 -6.61 -5.10
CA VAL A 199 4.58 -7.10 -6.48
C VAL A 199 4.20 -5.99 -7.46
N LEU A 200 3.37 -5.02 -7.04
CA LEU A 200 2.77 -4.03 -7.94
C LEU A 200 3.38 -2.63 -7.83
N CYS A 201 4.13 -2.34 -6.77
CA CYS A 201 4.65 -1.00 -6.50
C CYS A 201 6.17 -0.97 -6.46
N GLU A 202 6.73 0.18 -6.80
CA GLU A 202 8.14 0.51 -6.62
C GLU A 202 8.30 1.61 -5.57
N PRO A 203 9.44 1.69 -4.88
CA PRO A 203 9.71 2.78 -3.95
C PRO A 203 9.58 4.14 -4.64
N CYS A 204 8.91 5.09 -4.00
CA CYS A 204 8.78 6.44 -4.52
C CYS A 204 10.14 7.13 -4.62
N LEU A 205 10.57 7.51 -5.83
CA LEU A 205 11.85 8.17 -6.08
C LEU A 205 11.98 9.51 -5.34
N ALA A 206 10.87 10.23 -5.15
CA ALA A 206 10.88 11.53 -4.49
C ALA A 206 11.14 11.47 -2.99
N CYS A 207 10.53 10.52 -2.28
CA CYS A 207 10.68 10.40 -0.83
C CYS A 207 11.48 9.18 -0.37
N GLN A 208 11.83 8.27 -1.29
CA GLN A 208 12.57 7.03 -1.00
C GLN A 208 11.96 6.22 0.15
N GLY A 209 10.62 6.09 0.15
CA GLY A 209 9.87 5.39 1.19
C GLY A 209 9.58 6.18 2.48
N ARG A 210 10.09 7.42 2.62
CA ARG A 210 9.87 8.22 3.85
C ARG A 210 8.43 8.70 4.03
N GLY A 211 7.61 8.72 2.96
CA GLY A 211 6.24 9.22 2.99
C GLY A 211 6.10 10.74 3.16
N LYS A 212 7.21 11.47 3.38
CA LYS A 212 7.26 12.91 3.60
C LYS A 212 8.42 13.53 2.82
N LEU A 213 8.23 14.74 2.33
CA LEU A 213 9.26 15.57 1.72
C LEU A 213 9.60 16.73 2.66
N LYS A 214 10.81 17.24 2.55
CA LYS A 214 11.20 18.49 3.23
C LYS A 214 10.34 19.64 2.68
N THR A 215 10.01 20.58 3.54
CA THR A 215 9.29 21.80 3.12
C THR A 215 10.18 22.65 2.22
N PRO A 216 9.61 23.46 1.31
CA PRO A 216 10.39 24.40 0.49
C PRO A 216 11.29 25.29 1.34
N GLU A 217 10.82 25.76 2.47
CA GLU A 217 11.59 26.58 3.41
C GLU A 217 12.82 25.84 3.98
N THR A 218 12.66 24.57 4.39
CA THR A 218 13.78 23.74 4.85
C THR A 218 14.85 23.60 3.76
N ILE A 219 14.40 23.39 2.51
CA ILE A 219 15.31 23.27 1.35
C ILE A 219 16.02 24.60 1.09
N CYS A 220 15.34 25.76 1.20
CA CYS A 220 15.96 27.07 1.08
C CYS A 220 17.12 27.25 2.09
N TYR A 221 16.90 26.90 3.36
CA TYR A 221 17.97 26.96 4.36
C TYR A 221 19.13 25.98 4.07
N GLU A 222 18.87 24.82 3.48
CA GLU A 222 19.92 23.89 3.04
C GLU A 222 20.73 24.49 1.90
N ILE A 223 20.06 25.09 0.92
CA ILE A 223 20.71 25.79 -0.21
C ILE A 223 21.60 26.92 0.31
N PHE A 224 21.10 27.75 1.23
CA PHE A 224 21.89 28.85 1.80
C PHE A 224 23.14 28.34 2.52
N ARG A 225 23.02 27.27 3.31
CA ARG A 225 24.17 26.68 3.98
C ARG A 225 25.18 26.10 3.01
N GLU A 226 24.71 25.52 1.89
CA GLU A 226 25.57 24.99 0.87
C GLU A 226 26.31 26.12 0.14
N ILE A 227 25.61 27.18 -0.30
CA ILE A 227 26.22 28.35 -0.93
C ILE A 227 27.28 28.96 -0.01
N LEU A 228 26.98 29.11 1.29
CA LEU A 228 27.96 29.63 2.26
C LEU A 228 29.20 28.72 2.39
N ARG A 229 29.02 27.40 2.33
CA ARG A 229 30.10 26.43 2.39
C ARG A 229 30.99 26.52 1.14
N GLU A 230 30.36 26.53 -0.03
CA GLU A 230 31.02 26.68 -1.31
C GLU A 230 31.75 28.04 -1.44
N ALA A 231 31.11 29.13 -0.98
CA ALA A 231 31.72 30.45 -1.01
C ALA A 231 33.00 30.57 -0.16
N ARG A 232 33.10 29.77 0.90
CA ARG A 232 34.30 29.70 1.74
C ARG A 232 35.41 28.81 1.14
N ALA A 233 34.99 27.76 0.42
CA ALA A 233 35.92 26.79 -0.16
C ALA A 233 36.50 27.24 -1.51
N TYR A 234 35.69 27.91 -2.32
CA TYR A 234 36.03 28.24 -3.71
C TYR A 234 35.77 29.71 -4.02
N GLN A 235 36.63 30.27 -4.93
CA GLN A 235 36.50 31.63 -5.46
C GLN A 235 35.62 31.61 -6.75
N ALA A 236 34.32 31.22 -6.62
CA ALA A 236 33.42 31.24 -7.77
C ALA A 236 32.91 32.68 -8.04
N GLU A 237 32.64 33.03 -9.31
CA GLU A 237 32.10 34.35 -9.70
C GLU A 237 30.60 34.52 -9.36
N GLY A 238 29.87 33.41 -9.25
CA GLY A 238 28.44 33.38 -8.90
C GLY A 238 27.95 31.96 -8.69
N TYR A 239 26.71 31.83 -8.20
CA TYR A 239 26.08 30.55 -7.92
C TYR A 239 24.82 30.38 -8.75
N ARG A 240 24.58 29.16 -9.25
CA ARG A 240 23.33 28.80 -9.93
C ARG A 240 22.63 27.71 -9.14
N VAL A 241 21.42 27.99 -8.69
CA VAL A 241 20.56 27.08 -7.93
C VAL A 241 19.50 26.48 -8.87
N LEU A 242 19.52 25.16 -9.03
CA LEU A 242 18.50 24.41 -9.75
C LEU A 242 17.55 23.77 -8.71
N ALA A 243 16.30 24.19 -8.69
CA ALA A 243 15.33 23.70 -7.73
C ALA A 243 13.91 23.56 -8.31
N ASN A 244 13.03 22.84 -7.59
CA ASN A 244 11.62 22.77 -7.93
C ASN A 244 10.98 24.17 -7.86
N GLN A 245 9.95 24.45 -8.67
CA GLN A 245 9.28 25.73 -8.74
C GLN A 245 8.88 26.27 -7.35
N LYS A 246 8.30 25.46 -6.49
CA LYS A 246 7.88 25.86 -5.13
C LYS A 246 9.06 26.35 -4.26
N VAL A 247 10.24 25.80 -4.47
CA VAL A 247 11.46 26.22 -3.77
C VAL A 247 11.96 27.53 -4.35
N VAL A 248 11.94 27.67 -5.69
CA VAL A 248 12.32 28.91 -6.37
C VAL A 248 11.39 30.04 -5.97
N ASP A 249 10.07 29.82 -5.94
CA ASP A 249 9.10 30.82 -5.52
C ASP A 249 9.38 31.28 -4.07
N ARG A 250 9.71 30.33 -3.18
CA ARG A 250 10.07 30.64 -1.78
C ARG A 250 11.42 31.34 -1.66
N LEU A 251 12.39 31.05 -2.52
CA LEU A 251 13.68 31.74 -2.56
C LEU A 251 13.55 33.18 -3.03
N LEU A 252 12.65 33.45 -3.99
CA LEU A 252 12.39 34.76 -4.59
C LEU A 252 11.34 35.58 -3.85
N ASP A 253 10.78 35.06 -2.77
CA ASP A 253 9.80 35.77 -1.94
C ASP A 253 10.41 37.05 -1.35
N GLU A 254 9.93 38.19 -1.84
CA GLU A 254 10.45 39.51 -1.49
C GLU A 254 10.33 39.84 0.01
N GLU A 255 9.32 39.26 0.68
CA GLU A 255 9.14 39.46 2.13
C GLU A 255 10.25 38.80 2.96
N SER A 256 10.94 37.79 2.41
CA SER A 256 11.99 37.11 3.16
C SER A 256 13.36 37.76 3.09
N GLY A 257 13.65 38.54 2.04
CA GLY A 257 14.93 39.26 1.83
C GLY A 257 16.21 38.39 1.83
N ASN A 258 16.05 37.07 2.09
CA ASN A 258 17.14 36.18 2.44
C ASN A 258 18.19 36.00 1.32
N VAL A 259 17.78 36.04 0.05
CA VAL A 259 18.70 35.91 -1.08
C VAL A 259 19.55 37.17 -1.24
N ALA A 260 18.93 38.33 -1.17
CA ALA A 260 19.62 39.61 -1.26
C ALA A 260 20.63 39.81 -0.12
N GLU A 261 20.27 39.47 1.12
CA GLU A 261 21.17 39.48 2.27
C GLU A 261 22.34 38.49 2.08
N LEU A 262 22.08 37.30 1.56
CA LEU A 262 23.12 36.33 1.28
C LEU A 262 24.06 36.79 0.16
N GLU A 263 23.54 37.39 -0.93
CA GLU A 263 24.33 37.98 -2.01
C GLU A 263 25.22 39.10 -1.50
N ALA A 264 24.68 39.97 -0.66
CA ALA A 264 25.44 41.04 -0.01
C ALA A 264 26.56 40.53 0.90
N PHE A 265 26.26 39.45 1.66
CA PHE A 265 27.22 38.79 2.54
C PHE A 265 28.37 38.13 1.81
N ILE A 266 28.07 37.38 0.72
CA ILE A 266 29.08 36.66 -0.07
C ILE A 266 29.75 37.54 -1.15
N GLY A 267 29.19 38.71 -1.46
CA GLY A 267 29.65 39.62 -2.51
C GLY A 267 29.52 39.06 -3.92
N ARG A 268 28.59 38.18 -4.18
CA ARG A 268 28.40 37.42 -5.42
C ARG A 268 26.94 37.21 -5.74
N THR A 269 26.61 37.04 -7.01
CA THR A 269 25.23 36.85 -7.47
C THR A 269 24.75 35.38 -7.37
N ILE A 270 23.48 35.25 -6.99
CA ILE A 270 22.79 33.93 -6.94
C ILE A 270 21.67 33.97 -7.98
N ARG A 271 21.69 33.01 -8.92
CA ARG A 271 20.63 32.84 -9.93
C ARG A 271 19.88 31.56 -9.65
N SER A 272 18.57 31.65 -9.43
CA SER A 272 17.67 30.49 -9.30
C SER A 272 17.06 30.14 -10.65
N VAL A 273 16.98 28.84 -10.95
CA VAL A 273 16.35 28.29 -12.16
C VAL A 273 15.43 27.15 -11.73
N SER A 274 14.17 27.22 -12.15
CA SER A 274 13.21 26.13 -11.91
C SER A 274 13.33 25.08 -13.01
N TYR A 275 13.16 23.82 -12.62
CA TYR A 275 12.95 22.73 -13.57
C TYR A 275 11.55 22.13 -13.38
N THR A 276 10.83 21.92 -14.51
CA THR A 276 9.44 21.45 -14.52
C THR A 276 9.31 19.95 -14.79
N HIS A 277 10.38 19.23 -15.13
CA HIS A 277 10.35 17.80 -15.43
C HIS A 277 11.47 17.04 -14.76
N LEU A 278 11.10 16.10 -13.89
CA LEU A 278 11.94 14.99 -13.46
C LEU A 278 12.01 13.95 -14.61
N ARG A 279 12.91 14.14 -15.59
CA ARG A 279 13.51 13.00 -16.26
C ARG A 279 14.87 12.79 -15.60
N ALA A 280 14.96 11.71 -14.83
CA ALA A 280 16.22 11.19 -14.36
C ALA A 280 17.04 10.73 -15.58
N HIS A 281 17.93 11.57 -16.03
CA HIS A 281 19.15 11.19 -16.72
C HIS A 281 20.24 12.05 -16.11
N GLU A 282 20.87 11.50 -15.05
CA GLU A 282 22.24 11.88 -14.73
C GLU A 282 23.14 11.38 -15.87
N THR A 283 23.55 12.25 -16.74
CA THR A 283 24.83 12.11 -17.40
C THR A 283 25.79 12.99 -16.63
N ARG A 284 26.61 12.35 -15.79
CA ARG A 284 27.94 12.89 -15.49
C ARG A 284 28.69 12.94 -16.83
N GLU A 285 29.00 14.12 -17.30
CA GLU A 285 30.08 14.36 -18.21
C GLU A 285 31.17 15.08 -17.44
N ASP A 286 32.37 14.57 -17.58
CA ASP A 286 33.65 14.94 -16.98
C ASP A 286 34.00 16.43 -17.03
#